data_b1c728918697eb4db08e7cace752f3c5
#
_entry.id   b1c728918697eb4db08e7cace752f3c5
#
_cell.length_a   1.000
_cell.length_b   1.000
_cell.length_c   1.000
_cell.angle_alpha   90.00
_cell.angle_beta   90.00
_cell.angle_gamma   90.00
#
_symmetry.space_group_name_H-M   'P 1'
#
loop_
_entity.id
_entity.type
_entity.pdbx_description
1 polymer ?
#
loop_
_entity_poly.entity_id
_entity_poly.type
_entity_poly.pdbx_seq_one_letter_code
_entity_poly.pdbx_strand_id
1 'polypeptide(L)'
;MNHNTPPTEEIAFEGRIGEIVHAKQPDGRIFEYYRRPPGVRLVIVTPDNKILVTKEHRRETGGIDLRLPGGKVRDTLEEYHQLLASGQDMTQAAAEAAAKEALEETGLIISSPQLLTRANAGATVEWDLYYFLVEQHQESQHGQELEQGEDIEVAYLTPAEVRKAVTKGEMQEWRSVGVLLGMVLPRLEQSA
;
A
#
# COMPACT_ATOMS: atom_id res chain seq x y z
N MET A 1 -24.33 -27.63 -13.44
CA MET A 1 -24.17 -27.08 -12.07
C MET A 1 -24.14 -25.55 -12.20
N ASN A 2 -25.00 -24.85 -11.46
CA ASN A 2 -25.10 -23.41 -11.55
C ASN A 2 -23.85 -22.74 -10.93
N HIS A 3 -22.92 -22.30 -11.77
CA HIS A 3 -21.67 -21.63 -11.35
C HIS A 3 -21.88 -20.20 -10.80
N ASN A 4 -23.14 -19.77 -10.60
CA ASN A 4 -23.48 -18.39 -10.27
C ASN A 4 -23.88 -18.15 -8.79
N THR A 5 -23.82 -19.16 -7.95
CA THR A 5 -24.07 -18.95 -6.50
C THR A 5 -22.76 -18.52 -5.85
N PRO A 6 -22.70 -17.34 -5.22
CA PRO A 6 -21.48 -16.94 -4.51
C PRO A 6 -21.19 -17.90 -3.34
N PRO A 7 -19.94 -18.08 -2.96
CA PRO A 7 -19.58 -18.87 -1.80
C PRO A 7 -20.19 -18.26 -0.53
N THR A 8 -20.46 -19.10 0.46
CA THR A 8 -20.83 -18.64 1.81
C THR A 8 -19.56 -18.53 2.64
N GLU A 9 -19.34 -17.36 3.20
CA GLU A 9 -18.17 -17.12 4.05
C GLU A 9 -18.49 -17.35 5.53
N GLU A 10 -17.53 -17.95 6.22
CA GLU A 10 -17.54 -18.17 7.66
C GLU A 10 -16.19 -17.76 8.22
N ILE A 11 -16.18 -16.97 9.30
CA ILE A 11 -14.94 -16.56 9.97
C ILE A 11 -14.48 -17.73 10.86
N ALA A 12 -13.37 -18.34 10.49
CA ALA A 12 -12.76 -19.44 11.25
C ALA A 12 -11.90 -18.94 12.42
N PHE A 13 -11.28 -17.77 12.25
CA PHE A 13 -10.49 -17.10 13.28
C PHE A 13 -10.50 -15.61 13.04
N GLU A 14 -10.66 -14.83 14.09
CA GLU A 14 -10.59 -13.38 14.07
C GLU A 14 -9.44 -12.88 14.96
N GLY A 15 -8.53 -12.10 14.37
CA GLY A 15 -7.44 -11.43 15.05
C GLY A 15 -7.65 -9.91 15.07
N ARG A 16 -6.71 -9.18 15.66
CA ARG A 16 -6.79 -7.71 15.73
C ARG A 16 -6.67 -7.05 14.35
N ILE A 17 -5.82 -7.57 13.48
CA ILE A 17 -5.46 -6.94 12.19
C ILE A 17 -5.91 -7.73 10.97
N GLY A 18 -6.55 -8.87 11.16
CA GLY A 18 -7.04 -9.71 10.06
C GLY A 18 -7.66 -10.98 10.57
N GLU A 19 -8.31 -11.71 9.67
CA GLU A 19 -9.11 -12.89 9.95
C GLU A 19 -8.84 -14.02 8.96
N ILE A 20 -9.12 -15.25 9.36
CA ILE A 20 -9.13 -16.44 8.49
C ILE A 20 -10.56 -16.70 8.07
N VAL A 21 -10.80 -16.76 6.79
CA VAL A 21 -12.12 -16.94 6.18
C VAL A 21 -12.19 -18.31 5.51
N HIS A 22 -13.25 -19.06 5.80
CA HIS A 22 -13.63 -20.26 5.07
C HIS A 22 -14.75 -19.93 4.07
N ALA A 23 -14.42 -19.92 2.79
CA ALA A 23 -15.38 -19.72 1.71
C ALA A 23 -15.91 -21.07 1.20
N LYS A 24 -17.09 -21.46 1.65
CA LYS A 24 -17.76 -22.72 1.28
C LYS A 24 -18.35 -22.57 -0.13
N GLN A 25 -17.84 -23.38 -1.05
CA GLN A 25 -18.31 -23.41 -2.44
C GLN A 25 -19.62 -24.22 -2.56
N PRO A 26 -20.43 -23.97 -3.60
CA PRO A 26 -21.66 -24.73 -3.85
C PRO A 26 -21.43 -26.24 -4.05
N ASP A 27 -20.22 -26.65 -4.43
CA ASP A 27 -19.83 -28.04 -4.61
C ASP A 27 -19.27 -28.70 -3.34
N GLY A 28 -19.30 -27.98 -2.20
CA GLY A 28 -18.84 -28.47 -0.90
C GLY A 28 -17.35 -28.26 -0.61
N ARG A 29 -16.55 -27.76 -1.58
CA ARG A 29 -15.16 -27.39 -1.31
C ARG A 29 -15.09 -26.18 -0.39
N ILE A 30 -14.05 -26.11 0.41
CA ILE A 30 -13.74 -24.96 1.26
C ILE A 30 -12.43 -24.35 0.77
N PHE A 31 -12.46 -23.07 0.47
CA PHE A 31 -11.25 -22.27 0.27
C PHE A 31 -10.97 -21.48 1.53
N GLU A 32 -9.77 -21.63 2.08
CA GLU A 32 -9.29 -20.87 3.21
C GLU A 32 -8.41 -19.73 2.71
N TYR A 33 -8.65 -18.53 3.22
CA TYR A 33 -7.80 -17.37 2.93
C TYR A 33 -7.74 -16.42 4.12
N TYR A 34 -6.64 -15.67 4.19
CA TYR A 34 -6.46 -14.60 5.16
C TYR A 34 -6.98 -13.28 4.59
N ARG A 35 -7.83 -12.58 5.33
CA ARG A 35 -8.34 -11.25 4.98
C ARG A 35 -7.88 -10.21 6.00
N ARG A 36 -7.47 -9.04 5.53
CA ARG A 36 -7.08 -7.91 6.36
C ARG A 36 -7.40 -6.58 5.69
N PRO A 37 -7.44 -5.45 6.46
CA PRO A 37 -7.58 -4.12 5.90
C PRO A 37 -6.57 -3.87 4.77
N PRO A 38 -6.99 -3.23 3.67
CA PRO A 38 -6.09 -2.85 2.60
C PRO A 38 -5.06 -1.83 3.07
N GLY A 39 -3.98 -1.71 2.31
CA GLY A 39 -2.97 -0.70 2.53
C GLY A 39 -2.91 0.31 1.40
N VAL A 40 -2.13 1.36 1.61
CA VAL A 40 -1.83 2.40 0.63
C VAL A 40 -0.33 2.50 0.39
N ARG A 41 0.05 2.92 -0.81
CA ARG A 41 1.41 3.29 -1.18
C ARG A 41 1.39 4.56 -2.02
N LEU A 42 2.32 5.43 -1.76
CA LEU A 42 2.44 6.73 -2.40
C LEU A 42 3.63 6.75 -3.36
N VAL A 43 3.37 7.02 -4.61
CA VAL A 43 4.38 7.32 -5.62
C VAL A 43 4.47 8.85 -5.72
N ILE A 44 5.30 9.44 -4.87
CA ILE A 44 5.50 10.90 -4.83
C ILE A 44 6.64 11.22 -5.78
N VAL A 45 6.33 12.01 -6.81
CA VAL A 45 7.27 12.41 -7.86
C VAL A 45 7.56 13.91 -7.75
N THR A 46 8.84 14.24 -7.72
CA THR A 46 9.29 15.64 -7.69
C THR A 46 9.32 16.26 -9.09
N PRO A 47 9.35 17.60 -9.23
CA PRO A 47 9.45 18.26 -10.52
C PRO A 47 10.72 17.91 -11.33
N ASP A 48 11.78 17.46 -10.66
CA ASP A 48 13.02 16.97 -11.29
C ASP A 48 13.03 15.45 -11.51
N ASN A 49 11.84 14.83 -11.59
CA ASN A 49 11.61 13.41 -11.87
C ASN A 49 12.29 12.44 -10.88
N LYS A 50 12.46 12.82 -9.63
CA LYS A 50 12.85 11.90 -8.57
C LYS A 50 11.64 11.31 -7.88
N ILE A 51 11.80 10.12 -7.36
CA ILE A 51 10.79 9.40 -6.59
C ILE A 51 11.19 9.45 -5.12
N LEU A 52 10.26 9.89 -4.27
CA LEU A 52 10.44 9.84 -2.83
C LEU A 52 10.31 8.40 -2.36
N VAL A 53 11.26 7.96 -1.57
CA VAL A 53 11.26 6.67 -0.86
C VAL A 53 11.54 6.88 0.61
N THR A 54 11.06 5.96 1.44
CA THR A 54 11.42 5.85 2.85
C THR A 54 12.52 4.81 3.04
N LYS A 55 13.45 5.06 3.96
CA LYS A 55 14.42 4.08 4.46
C LYS A 55 13.94 3.65 5.83
N GLU A 56 13.64 2.39 5.98
CA GLU A 56 13.06 1.84 7.20
C GLU A 56 13.81 0.60 7.63
N HIS A 57 14.06 0.47 8.93
CA HIS A 57 14.55 -0.79 9.48
C HIS A 57 13.39 -1.78 9.57
N ARG A 58 13.48 -2.89 8.83
CA ARG A 58 12.45 -3.93 8.80
C ARG A 58 12.94 -5.25 9.35
N ARG A 59 12.18 -5.78 10.30
CA ARG A 59 12.49 -7.06 10.94
C ARG A 59 12.49 -8.22 9.93
N GLU A 60 11.53 -8.22 9.02
CA GLU A 60 11.34 -9.27 8.01
C GLU A 60 12.46 -9.32 6.96
N THR A 61 13.13 -8.19 6.73
CA THR A 61 14.27 -8.12 5.79
C THR A 61 15.62 -8.18 6.51
N GLY A 62 15.62 -8.03 7.83
CA GLY A 62 16.83 -8.05 8.65
C GLY A 62 17.73 -6.83 8.52
N GLY A 63 17.21 -5.73 7.94
CA GLY A 63 18.01 -4.52 7.71
C GLY A 63 17.17 -3.34 7.22
N ILE A 64 17.86 -2.39 6.58
CA ILE A 64 17.21 -1.24 5.92
C ILE A 64 16.57 -1.70 4.62
N ASP A 65 15.30 -1.37 4.45
CA ASP A 65 14.52 -1.57 3.23
C ASP A 65 14.09 -0.20 2.68
N LEU A 66 14.31 0.01 1.38
CA LEU A 66 13.80 1.18 0.67
C LEU A 66 12.36 0.90 0.24
N ARG A 67 11.43 1.76 0.61
CA ARG A 67 10.00 1.57 0.36
C ARG A 67 9.35 2.80 -0.25
N LEU A 68 8.19 2.61 -0.83
CA LEU A 68 7.25 3.71 -1.05
C LEU A 68 6.56 4.04 0.28
N PRO A 69 6.43 5.31 0.66
CA PRO A 69 5.69 5.69 1.87
C PRO A 69 4.25 5.17 1.82
N GLY A 70 3.69 4.91 2.98
CA GLY A 70 2.32 4.46 3.12
C GLY A 70 2.10 3.35 4.14
N GLY A 71 0.88 3.20 4.57
CA GLY A 71 0.47 2.32 5.64
C GLY A 71 -0.85 1.62 5.39
N LYS A 72 -1.73 1.64 6.39
CA LYS A 72 -3.01 0.92 6.39
C LYS A 72 -4.18 1.87 6.13
N VAL A 73 -5.20 1.41 5.44
CA VAL A 73 -6.45 2.18 5.32
C VAL A 73 -7.18 2.25 6.66
N ARG A 74 -7.09 1.20 7.48
CA ARG A 74 -7.57 1.15 8.87
C ARG A 74 -6.59 0.31 9.70
N ASP A 75 -6.41 0.67 10.97
CA ASP A 75 -5.43 0.05 11.86
C ASP A 75 -5.89 -1.30 12.40
N THR A 76 -7.20 -1.49 12.52
CA THR A 76 -7.80 -2.70 13.07
C THR A 76 -8.81 -3.31 12.11
N LEU A 77 -9.10 -4.60 12.30
CA LEU A 77 -10.15 -5.30 11.57
C LEU A 77 -11.54 -4.72 11.91
N GLU A 78 -11.76 -4.33 13.16
CA GLU A 78 -13.00 -3.70 13.60
C GLU A 78 -13.30 -2.41 12.83
N GLU A 79 -12.32 -1.50 12.74
CA GLU A 79 -12.45 -0.25 11.97
C GLU A 79 -12.67 -0.54 10.48
N TYR A 80 -12.07 -1.59 9.95
CA TYR A 80 -12.29 -2.01 8.58
C TYR A 80 -13.72 -2.51 8.35
N HIS A 81 -14.26 -3.34 9.25
CA HIS A 81 -15.65 -3.78 9.18
C HIS A 81 -16.64 -2.60 9.32
N GLN A 82 -16.34 -1.62 10.16
CA GLN A 82 -17.13 -0.39 10.27
C GLN A 82 -17.10 0.41 8.96
N LEU A 83 -15.92 0.52 8.32
CA LEU A 83 -15.79 1.15 7.01
C LEU A 83 -16.63 0.45 5.95
N LEU A 84 -16.57 -0.89 5.87
CA LEU A 84 -17.40 -1.67 4.94
C LEU A 84 -18.90 -1.48 5.20
N ALA A 85 -19.31 -1.49 6.45
CA ALA A 85 -20.70 -1.29 6.85
C ALA A 85 -21.22 0.12 6.56
N SER A 86 -20.35 1.14 6.55
CA SER A 86 -20.72 2.52 6.24
C SER A 86 -21.10 2.75 4.78
N GLY A 87 -20.67 1.86 3.87
CA GLY A 87 -20.85 2.01 2.44
C GLY A 87 -19.93 3.08 1.79
N GLN A 88 -18.95 3.60 2.52
CA GLN A 88 -17.95 4.51 1.96
C GLN A 88 -17.16 3.81 0.85
N ASP A 89 -16.86 4.53 -0.22
CA ASP A 89 -16.03 4.01 -1.30
C ASP A 89 -14.60 3.72 -0.81
N MET A 90 -14.12 2.51 -1.06
CA MET A 90 -12.81 2.06 -0.59
C MET A 90 -11.65 2.86 -1.20
N THR A 91 -11.78 3.33 -2.44
CA THR A 91 -10.75 4.16 -3.08
C THR A 91 -10.66 5.52 -2.40
N GLN A 92 -11.81 6.08 -2.02
CA GLN A 92 -11.84 7.32 -1.25
C GLN A 92 -11.21 7.13 0.13
N ALA A 93 -11.58 6.08 0.87
CA ALA A 93 -10.98 5.79 2.17
C ALA A 93 -9.46 5.55 2.08
N ALA A 94 -9.01 4.91 1.00
CA ALA A 94 -7.58 4.72 0.73
C ALA A 94 -6.88 6.05 0.39
N ALA A 95 -7.52 6.96 -0.35
CA ALA A 95 -6.94 8.28 -0.63
C ALA A 95 -6.81 9.16 0.63
N GLU A 96 -7.80 9.08 1.53
CA GLU A 96 -7.74 9.73 2.85
C GLU A 96 -6.57 9.20 3.70
N ALA A 97 -6.42 7.86 3.76
CA ALA A 97 -5.30 7.23 4.44
C ALA A 97 -3.95 7.61 3.80
N ALA A 98 -3.88 7.65 2.46
CA ALA A 98 -2.68 8.08 1.75
C ALA A 98 -2.26 9.51 2.10
N ALA A 99 -3.21 10.43 2.26
CA ALA A 99 -2.91 11.81 2.66
C ALA A 99 -2.39 11.88 4.11
N LYS A 100 -2.95 11.08 5.01
CA LYS A 100 -2.47 10.95 6.40
C LYS A 100 -1.03 10.42 6.44
N GLU A 101 -0.77 9.30 5.78
CA GLU A 101 0.56 8.67 5.75
C GLU A 101 1.63 9.56 5.08
N ALA A 102 1.26 10.33 4.04
CA ALA A 102 2.17 11.30 3.45
C ALA A 102 2.66 12.32 4.47
N LEU A 103 1.76 12.85 5.29
CA LEU A 103 2.11 13.81 6.34
C LEU A 103 2.96 13.14 7.42
N GLU A 104 2.53 11.99 7.94
CA GLU A 104 3.18 11.30 9.05
C GLU A 104 4.58 10.82 8.68
N GLU A 105 4.73 10.05 7.61
CA GLU A 105 6.01 9.45 7.23
C GLU A 105 6.95 10.38 6.47
N THR A 106 6.43 11.39 5.75
CA THR A 106 7.26 12.23 4.87
C THR A 106 7.26 13.72 5.21
N GLY A 107 6.33 14.18 6.05
CA GLY A 107 6.14 15.60 6.33
C GLY A 107 5.54 16.37 5.15
N LEU A 108 4.93 15.68 4.18
CA LEU A 108 4.34 16.31 3.00
C LEU A 108 2.81 16.37 3.09
N ILE A 109 2.27 17.54 2.80
CA ILE A 109 0.84 17.73 2.54
C ILE A 109 0.61 17.53 1.05
N ILE A 110 -0.12 16.48 0.69
CA ILE A 110 -0.40 16.13 -0.70
C ILE A 110 -1.76 16.65 -1.16
N SER A 111 -1.87 16.93 -2.45
CA SER A 111 -3.11 17.38 -3.08
C SER A 111 -3.49 16.43 -4.21
N SER A 112 -4.78 16.07 -4.28
CA SER A 112 -5.37 15.30 -5.38
C SER A 112 -4.58 14.04 -5.76
N PRO A 113 -4.34 13.10 -4.83
CA PRO A 113 -3.66 11.86 -5.14
C PRO A 113 -4.46 11.08 -6.20
N GLN A 114 -3.81 10.69 -7.30
CA GLN A 114 -4.45 9.96 -8.39
C GLN A 114 -4.25 8.47 -8.20
N LEU A 115 -5.33 7.69 -8.17
CA LEU A 115 -5.22 6.23 -8.13
C LEU A 115 -4.50 5.74 -9.39
N LEU A 116 -3.31 5.18 -9.21
CA LEU A 116 -2.51 4.61 -10.28
C LEU A 116 -2.93 3.16 -10.57
N THR A 117 -3.04 2.36 -9.53
CA THR A 117 -3.47 0.95 -9.62
C THR A 117 -3.81 0.39 -8.24
N ARG A 118 -4.43 -0.80 -8.26
CA ARG A 118 -4.62 -1.65 -7.09
C ARG A 118 -3.94 -3.00 -7.33
N ALA A 119 -3.03 -3.39 -6.45
CA ALA A 119 -2.34 -4.67 -6.51
C ALA A 119 -2.81 -5.59 -5.38
N ASN A 120 -3.25 -6.80 -5.72
CA ASN A 120 -3.61 -7.82 -4.74
C ASN A 120 -2.39 -8.67 -4.34
N ALA A 121 -2.50 -9.40 -3.23
CA ALA A 121 -1.45 -10.26 -2.73
C ALA A 121 -1.53 -11.71 -3.28
N GLY A 122 -2.65 -12.08 -3.92
CA GLY A 122 -2.89 -13.42 -4.46
C GLY A 122 -4.16 -14.09 -3.89
N ALA A 123 -4.38 -15.34 -4.26
CA ALA A 123 -5.65 -16.03 -4.02
C ALA A 123 -5.92 -16.38 -2.54
N THR A 124 -4.87 -16.56 -1.74
CA THR A 124 -4.98 -16.98 -0.33
C THR A 124 -4.77 -15.86 0.67
N VAL A 125 -4.51 -14.63 0.17
CA VAL A 125 -4.36 -13.44 0.98
C VAL A 125 -5.12 -12.28 0.34
N GLU A 126 -6.24 -11.93 0.93
CA GLU A 126 -7.02 -10.75 0.57
C GLU A 126 -6.42 -9.53 1.29
N TRP A 127 -5.47 -8.93 0.62
CA TRP A 127 -4.75 -7.74 1.07
C TRP A 127 -4.35 -6.89 -0.12
N ASP A 128 -5.24 -5.99 -0.50
CA ASP A 128 -5.00 -5.04 -1.57
C ASP A 128 -4.07 -3.91 -1.12
N LEU A 129 -3.20 -3.46 -2.03
CA LEU A 129 -2.47 -2.20 -1.92
C LEU A 129 -2.96 -1.23 -2.98
N TYR A 130 -3.42 -0.07 -2.54
CA TYR A 130 -3.81 1.05 -3.40
C TYR A 130 -2.60 1.93 -3.62
N TYR A 131 -2.19 2.12 -4.87
CA TYR A 131 -1.06 2.96 -5.26
C TYR A 131 -1.56 4.29 -5.77
N PHE A 132 -1.13 5.37 -5.17
CA PHE A 132 -1.47 6.73 -5.58
C PHE A 132 -0.26 7.45 -6.13
N LEU A 133 -0.40 8.04 -7.33
CA LEU A 133 0.55 8.98 -7.89
C LEU A 133 0.29 10.38 -7.30
N VAL A 134 1.35 11.01 -6.85
CA VAL A 134 1.34 12.35 -6.27
C VAL A 134 2.37 13.21 -6.98
N GLU A 135 1.90 14.19 -7.73
CA GLU A 135 2.74 15.16 -8.45
C GLU A 135 2.66 16.56 -7.83
N GLN A 136 1.70 16.78 -6.90
CA GLN A 136 1.50 18.07 -6.21
C GLN A 136 1.55 17.86 -4.70
N HIS A 137 2.54 18.47 -4.08
CA HIS A 137 2.75 18.41 -2.64
C HIS A 137 3.45 19.68 -2.15
N GLN A 138 3.35 19.93 -0.85
CA GLN A 138 4.07 20.98 -0.15
C GLN A 138 4.60 20.48 1.18
N GLU A 139 5.68 21.03 1.68
CA GLU A 139 6.22 20.68 2.99
C GLU A 139 5.28 21.16 4.11
N SER A 140 5.08 20.30 5.10
CA SER A 140 4.44 20.66 6.36
C SER A 140 5.36 21.56 7.19
N GLN A 141 4.80 22.51 7.92
CA GLN A 141 5.56 23.35 8.85
C GLN A 141 6.12 22.56 10.05
N HIS A 142 5.57 21.37 10.31
CA HIS A 142 5.93 20.52 11.46
C HIS A 142 6.86 19.36 11.07
N GLY A 143 7.12 19.14 9.76
CA GLY A 143 7.90 18.00 9.28
C GLY A 143 7.14 16.68 9.42
N GLN A 144 7.87 15.59 9.61
CA GLN A 144 7.32 14.24 9.86
C GLN A 144 6.65 14.17 11.24
N GLU A 145 5.56 13.39 11.32
CA GLU A 145 4.80 13.14 12.55
C GLU A 145 4.77 11.62 12.85
N LEU A 146 5.97 11.01 12.96
CA LEU A 146 6.16 9.57 13.11
C LEU A 146 5.46 9.02 14.36
N GLU A 147 4.91 7.82 14.25
CA GLU A 147 4.37 7.08 15.39
C GLU A 147 5.48 6.60 16.35
N GLN A 148 5.10 6.29 17.57
CA GLN A 148 6.06 5.81 18.57
C GLN A 148 6.71 4.49 18.12
N GLY A 149 8.03 4.51 17.95
CA GLY A 149 8.82 3.35 17.53
C GLY A 149 9.10 3.27 16.03
N GLU A 150 8.65 4.25 15.26
CA GLU A 150 9.06 4.41 13.87
C GLU A 150 10.37 5.16 13.76
N ASP A 151 11.23 4.69 12.86
CA ASP A 151 12.49 5.32 12.47
C ASP A 151 12.53 5.33 10.93
N ILE A 152 12.07 6.43 10.36
CA ILE A 152 11.86 6.59 8.92
C ILE A 152 12.67 7.79 8.42
N GLU A 153 13.63 7.51 7.52
CA GLU A 153 14.39 8.53 6.80
C GLU A 153 13.84 8.69 5.38
N VAL A 154 13.56 9.92 4.96
CA VAL A 154 13.14 10.23 3.58
C VAL A 154 14.34 10.37 2.67
N ALA A 155 14.25 9.78 1.47
CA ALA A 155 15.24 9.93 0.40
C ALA A 155 14.56 10.13 -0.95
N TYR A 156 15.29 10.73 -1.91
CA TYR A 156 14.81 11.00 -3.26
C TYR A 156 15.74 10.31 -4.25
N LEU A 157 15.18 9.40 -5.05
CA LEU A 157 15.90 8.58 -6.00
C LEU A 157 15.51 8.93 -7.43
N THR A 158 16.49 9.08 -8.30
CA THR A 158 16.26 9.12 -9.76
C THR A 158 15.75 7.76 -10.26
N PRO A 159 15.10 7.69 -11.44
CA PRO A 159 14.71 6.41 -12.04
C PRO A 159 15.84 5.38 -12.13
N ALA A 160 17.06 5.83 -12.46
CA ALA A 160 18.24 4.96 -12.53
C ALA A 160 18.66 4.42 -11.16
N GLU A 161 18.58 5.24 -10.12
CA GLU A 161 18.86 4.82 -8.73
C GLU A 161 17.83 3.84 -8.20
N VAL A 162 16.55 4.03 -8.52
CA VAL A 162 15.49 3.05 -8.19
C VAL A 162 15.80 1.70 -8.84
N ARG A 163 16.12 1.65 -10.15
CA ARG A 163 16.51 0.39 -10.83
C ARG A 163 17.72 -0.27 -10.16
N LYS A 164 18.71 0.53 -9.77
CA LYS A 164 19.89 0.04 -9.07
C LYS A 164 19.54 -0.53 -7.69
N ALA A 165 18.71 0.16 -6.91
CA ALA A 165 18.22 -0.30 -5.59
C ALA A 165 17.48 -1.64 -5.70
N VAL A 166 16.57 -1.76 -6.69
CA VAL A 166 15.87 -3.02 -6.98
C VAL A 166 16.86 -4.14 -7.32
N THR A 167 17.80 -3.89 -8.21
CA THR A 167 18.81 -4.88 -8.63
C THR A 167 19.70 -5.36 -7.48
N LYS A 168 19.96 -4.49 -6.53
CA LYS A 168 20.75 -4.82 -5.33
C LYS A 168 19.93 -5.47 -4.21
N GLY A 169 18.61 -5.58 -4.35
CA GLY A 169 17.71 -6.07 -3.30
C GLY A 169 17.53 -5.09 -2.14
N GLU A 170 17.77 -3.80 -2.37
CA GLU A 170 17.55 -2.73 -1.39
C GLU A 170 16.07 -2.32 -1.30
N MET A 171 15.22 -2.76 -2.26
CA MET A 171 13.78 -2.64 -2.27
C MET A 171 13.14 -4.04 -2.31
N GLN A 172 12.44 -4.44 -1.24
CA GLN A 172 11.98 -5.82 -1.08
C GLN A 172 10.46 -6.00 -1.09
N GLU A 173 9.67 -4.92 -1.11
CA GLU A 173 8.22 -4.99 -1.33
C GLU A 173 7.95 -5.13 -2.85
N TRP A 174 7.85 -6.37 -3.32
CA TRP A 174 7.82 -6.69 -4.75
C TRP A 174 6.59 -6.18 -5.50
N ARG A 175 5.46 -5.92 -4.85
CA ARG A 175 4.31 -5.26 -5.50
C ARG A 175 4.65 -3.82 -5.86
N SER A 176 5.30 -3.08 -4.94
CA SER A 176 5.81 -1.73 -5.20
C SER A 176 6.88 -1.72 -6.28
N VAL A 177 7.79 -2.69 -6.25
CA VAL A 177 8.79 -2.87 -7.31
C VAL A 177 8.11 -3.09 -8.66
N GLY A 178 7.10 -3.95 -8.72
CA GLY A 178 6.32 -4.20 -9.95
C GLY A 178 5.64 -2.95 -10.49
N VAL A 179 5.02 -2.14 -9.62
CA VAL A 179 4.38 -0.86 -10.00
C VAL A 179 5.41 0.16 -10.46
N LEU A 180 6.53 0.29 -9.74
CA LEU A 180 7.61 1.21 -10.14
C LEU A 180 8.17 0.85 -11.50
N LEU A 181 8.62 -0.39 -11.70
CA LEU A 181 9.26 -0.82 -12.95
C LEU A 181 8.29 -0.89 -14.12
N GLY A 182 7.04 -1.30 -13.89
CA GLY A 182 6.05 -1.51 -14.94
C GLY A 182 5.25 -0.27 -15.35
N MET A 183 5.06 0.69 -14.44
CA MET A 183 4.14 1.81 -14.68
C MET A 183 4.81 3.17 -14.51
N VAL A 184 5.63 3.36 -13.47
CA VAL A 184 6.13 4.68 -13.08
C VAL A 184 7.40 5.05 -13.84
N LEU A 185 8.44 4.21 -13.78
CA LEU A 185 9.72 4.53 -14.41
C LEU A 185 9.62 4.70 -15.93
N PRO A 186 8.86 3.86 -16.68
CA PRO A 186 8.68 4.08 -18.12
C PRO A 186 8.03 5.44 -18.44
N ARG A 187 7.10 5.92 -17.60
CA ARG A 187 6.47 7.23 -17.77
C ARG A 187 7.48 8.38 -17.57
N LEU A 188 8.27 8.31 -16.49
CA LEU A 188 9.25 9.34 -16.16
C LEU A 188 10.39 9.42 -17.19
N GLU A 189 10.83 8.26 -17.70
CA GLU A 189 11.90 8.16 -18.70
C GLU A 189 11.48 8.68 -20.08
N GLN A 190 10.17 8.68 -20.41
CA GLN A 190 9.64 9.25 -21.65
C GLN A 190 9.45 10.76 -21.58
N SER A 191 9.37 11.33 -20.38
CA SER A 191 9.13 12.75 -20.13
C SER A 191 10.43 13.55 -19.92
N ALA A 192 11.58 12.88 -19.92
CA ALA A 192 12.93 13.44 -19.75
C ALA A 192 13.60 13.65 -21.11
#